data_9d7ab5ada7e63b894ad77f34e22e9fb3
#
_entry.id   9d7ab5ada7e63b894ad77f34e22e9fb3
#
_cell.length_a   1.000
_cell.length_b   1.000
_cell.length_c   1.000
_cell.angle_alpha   90.00
_cell.angle_beta   90.00
_cell.angle_gamma   90.00
#
_symmetry.space_group_name_H-M   'P 1'
#
loop_
_entity.id
_entity.type
_entity.pdbx_description
1 polymer ?
#
loop_
_entity_poly.entity_id
_entity_poly.type
_entity_poly.pdbx_seq_one_letter_code
_entity_poly.pdbx_strand_id
1 'polypeptide(L)'
;MNENLTAKIRQDFDCLALYDRDEWNHNNHYHQFLLRQLPEHSQTILDLGCGVGQFSRLISRKADNLVALDLSPKSIETAKQRSYQFNNIDYQVADISQWQFPQEHFDVITSIATVHHLSLNKLLPKLQTALKPGGMLLILDLLEHQNIRDTLNDCVAVPSNWWFLKTKNRHIKFNPVAAEAMREHLRTDEYLTYSQAEEIYTGWLKTAKVRRHLYWRYSVVWQKPTA
;
A
#
# COMPACT_ATOMS: atom_id res chain seq x y z
N MET A 1 -2.59 12.03 -13.71
CA MET A 1 -1.66 11.03 -14.28
C MET A 1 -1.89 11.00 -15.77
N ASN A 2 -0.88 10.75 -16.60
CA ASN A 2 -1.06 10.62 -18.06
C ASN A 2 -1.77 9.28 -18.32
N GLU A 3 -2.78 9.25 -19.21
CA GLU A 3 -3.56 8.03 -19.53
C GLU A 3 -2.67 6.86 -19.99
N ASN A 4 -1.61 7.14 -20.74
CA ASN A 4 -0.65 6.12 -21.15
C ASN A 4 0.11 5.49 -19.97
N LEU A 5 0.47 6.28 -18.96
CA LEU A 5 1.13 5.78 -17.76
C LEU A 5 0.18 4.94 -16.91
N THR A 6 -1.07 5.39 -16.75
CA THR A 6 -2.11 4.63 -16.04
C THR A 6 -2.37 3.29 -16.70
N ALA A 7 -2.45 3.25 -18.04
CA ALA A 7 -2.64 2.00 -18.79
C ALA A 7 -1.44 1.05 -18.61
N LYS A 8 -0.21 1.58 -18.64
CA LYS A 8 1.00 0.78 -18.41
C LYS A 8 1.02 0.18 -16.99
N ILE A 9 0.80 0.99 -15.96
CA ILE A 9 0.73 0.54 -14.56
C ILE A 9 -0.31 -0.58 -14.42
N ARG A 10 -1.50 -0.41 -15.00
CA ARG A 10 -2.55 -1.44 -15.01
C ARG A 10 -2.05 -2.74 -15.62
N GLN A 11 -1.41 -2.69 -16.79
CA GLN A 11 -0.91 -3.87 -17.48
C GLN A 11 0.18 -4.59 -16.67
N ASP A 12 1.08 -3.85 -16.04
CA ASP A 12 2.14 -4.41 -15.21
C ASP A 12 1.52 -5.18 -14.02
N PHE A 13 0.55 -4.57 -13.30
CA PHE A 13 -0.13 -5.22 -12.19
C PHE A 13 -1.06 -6.36 -12.61
N ASP A 14 -1.70 -6.30 -13.79
CA ASP A 14 -2.44 -7.43 -14.35
C ASP A 14 -1.51 -8.63 -14.57
N CYS A 15 -0.30 -8.40 -15.09
CA CYS A 15 0.70 -9.44 -15.25
C CYS A 15 1.17 -9.99 -13.89
N LEU A 16 1.52 -9.11 -12.94
CA LEU A 16 2.01 -9.51 -11.63
C LEU A 16 0.97 -10.30 -10.82
N ALA A 17 -0.30 -9.93 -10.91
CA ALA A 17 -1.39 -10.62 -10.21
C ALA A 17 -1.54 -12.10 -10.62
N LEU A 18 -1.23 -12.44 -11.88
CA LEU A 18 -1.29 -13.83 -12.37
C LEU A 18 -0.24 -14.75 -11.72
N TYR A 19 0.85 -14.17 -11.26
CA TYR A 19 1.99 -14.89 -10.67
C TYR A 19 2.13 -14.72 -9.17
N ASP A 20 1.30 -13.88 -8.56
CA ASP A 20 1.29 -13.69 -7.11
C ASP A 20 0.90 -14.99 -6.39
N ARG A 21 1.62 -15.34 -5.32
CA ARG A 21 1.41 -16.56 -4.53
C ARG A 21 1.34 -16.32 -3.02
N ASP A 22 1.00 -15.11 -2.61
CA ASP A 22 1.02 -14.67 -1.20
C ASP A 22 2.40 -14.88 -0.53
N GLU A 23 3.46 -14.74 -1.32
CA GLU A 23 4.85 -14.90 -0.87
C GLU A 23 5.25 -13.82 0.13
N TRP A 24 6.27 -14.13 0.95
CA TRP A 24 6.90 -13.09 1.75
C TRP A 24 7.55 -12.05 0.83
N ASN A 25 7.25 -10.79 1.09
CA ASN A 25 7.84 -9.63 0.43
C ASN A 25 8.01 -8.48 1.42
N HIS A 26 8.66 -7.40 0.98
CA HIS A 26 8.94 -6.26 1.84
C HIS A 26 7.67 -5.54 2.34
N ASN A 27 6.56 -5.62 1.62
CA ASN A 27 5.30 -4.99 2.02
C ASN A 27 4.62 -5.80 3.12
N ASN A 28 4.44 -7.11 2.92
CA ASN A 28 3.76 -7.95 3.90
C ASN A 28 4.60 -8.20 5.18
N HIS A 29 5.91 -7.95 5.13
CA HIS A 29 6.75 -7.89 6.33
C HIS A 29 6.20 -6.90 7.37
N TYR A 30 5.60 -5.80 6.92
CA TYR A 30 5.08 -4.75 7.78
C TYR A 30 3.58 -4.87 8.11
N HIS A 31 2.87 -5.88 7.63
CA HIS A 31 1.45 -6.05 7.92
C HIS A 31 1.16 -6.06 9.43
N GLN A 32 1.97 -6.79 10.23
CA GLN A 32 1.79 -6.84 11.68
C GLN A 32 2.04 -5.48 12.36
N PHE A 33 3.01 -4.71 11.86
CA PHE A 33 3.24 -3.36 12.35
C PHE A 33 2.03 -2.47 12.08
N LEU A 34 1.48 -2.49 10.87
CA LEU A 34 0.29 -1.71 10.49
C LEU A 34 -0.95 -2.15 11.28
N LEU A 35 -1.18 -3.44 11.42
CA LEU A 35 -2.31 -3.99 12.19
C LEU A 35 -2.33 -3.53 13.65
N ARG A 36 -1.15 -3.30 14.26
CA ARG A 36 -1.03 -2.78 15.63
C ARG A 36 -1.37 -1.29 15.75
N GLN A 37 -1.35 -0.55 14.65
CA GLN A 37 -1.75 0.86 14.63
C GLN A 37 -3.27 1.01 14.54
N LEU A 38 -3.96 0.01 13.98
CA LEU A 38 -5.41 0.04 13.77
C LEU A 38 -6.17 -0.04 15.10
N PRO A 39 -7.31 0.64 15.21
CA PRO A 39 -8.24 0.43 16.29
C PRO A 39 -8.66 -1.05 16.37
N GLU A 40 -9.19 -1.47 17.51
CA GLU A 40 -9.67 -2.86 17.67
C GLU A 40 -10.82 -3.16 16.73
N HIS A 41 -11.67 -2.17 16.48
CA HIS A 41 -12.83 -2.28 15.59
C HIS A 41 -13.09 -0.96 14.87
N SER A 42 -13.59 -1.05 13.64
CA SER A 42 -13.98 0.06 12.76
C SER A 42 -15.29 -0.27 12.05
N GLN A 43 -16.13 0.71 11.80
CA GLN A 43 -17.34 0.51 10.99
C GLN A 43 -16.98 0.34 9.50
N THR A 44 -16.16 1.25 8.97
CA THR A 44 -15.80 1.27 7.56
C THR A 44 -14.32 1.56 7.36
N ILE A 45 -13.62 0.66 6.66
CA ILE A 45 -12.23 0.83 6.26
C ILE A 45 -12.15 0.97 4.74
N LEU A 46 -11.22 1.80 4.26
CA LEU A 46 -10.85 1.90 2.84
C LEU A 46 -9.41 1.42 2.68
N ASP A 47 -9.18 0.48 1.75
CA ASP A 47 -7.86 -0.02 1.38
C ASP A 47 -7.53 0.41 -0.06
N LEU A 48 -6.56 1.32 -0.22
CA LEU A 48 -6.17 1.91 -1.50
C LEU A 48 -5.00 1.16 -2.11
N GLY A 49 -5.19 0.62 -3.32
CA GLY A 49 -4.21 -0.24 -3.98
C GLY A 49 -4.11 -1.60 -3.30
N CYS A 50 -5.24 -2.25 -3.12
CA CYS A 50 -5.34 -3.49 -2.36
C CYS A 50 -4.63 -4.69 -3.01
N GLY A 51 -4.24 -4.59 -4.28
CA GLY A 51 -3.64 -5.68 -5.04
C GLY A 51 -4.51 -6.94 -4.99
N VAL A 52 -3.89 -8.09 -4.72
CA VAL A 52 -4.58 -9.39 -4.58
C VAL A 52 -5.27 -9.59 -3.21
N GLY A 53 -5.47 -8.51 -2.45
CA GLY A 53 -6.26 -8.48 -1.22
C GLY A 53 -5.58 -9.08 0.00
N GLN A 54 -4.24 -9.22 0.01
CA GLN A 54 -3.54 -9.84 1.13
C GLN A 54 -3.70 -9.05 2.43
N PHE A 55 -3.52 -7.74 2.41
CA PHE A 55 -3.73 -6.89 3.58
C PHE A 55 -5.21 -6.68 3.87
N SER A 56 -6.04 -6.52 2.84
CA SER A 56 -7.50 -6.38 2.97
C SER A 56 -8.11 -7.52 3.80
N ARG A 57 -7.72 -8.80 3.54
CA ARG A 57 -8.18 -9.95 4.34
C ARG A 57 -7.77 -9.89 5.82
N LEU A 58 -6.66 -9.26 6.13
CA LEU A 58 -6.20 -9.10 7.52
C LEU A 58 -7.00 -8.03 8.25
N ILE A 59 -7.19 -6.86 7.61
CA ILE A 59 -7.88 -5.72 8.24
C ILE A 59 -9.39 -5.88 8.25
N SER A 60 -9.97 -6.67 7.34
CA SER A 60 -11.42 -6.96 7.34
C SER A 60 -11.91 -7.60 8.63
N ARG A 61 -11.03 -8.29 9.36
CA ARG A 61 -11.34 -8.87 10.68
C ARG A 61 -11.55 -7.83 11.78
N LYS A 62 -11.21 -6.57 11.48
CA LYS A 62 -11.34 -5.42 12.38
C LYS A 62 -12.40 -4.42 11.88
N ALA A 63 -13.18 -4.78 10.86
CA ALA A 63 -14.14 -3.89 10.24
C ALA A 63 -15.50 -4.55 10.03
N ASP A 64 -16.58 -3.76 10.13
CA ASP A 64 -17.90 -4.21 9.68
C ASP A 64 -17.92 -4.24 8.14
N ASN A 65 -17.36 -3.22 7.50
CA ASN A 65 -17.29 -3.08 6.05
C ASN A 65 -15.91 -2.63 5.60
N LEU A 66 -15.38 -3.24 4.57
CA LEU A 66 -14.14 -2.86 3.92
C LEU A 66 -14.36 -2.61 2.44
N VAL A 67 -14.04 -1.41 1.98
CA VAL A 67 -13.94 -1.09 0.55
C VAL A 67 -12.48 -1.21 0.15
N ALA A 68 -12.19 -2.00 -0.89
CA ALA A 68 -10.83 -2.26 -1.35
C ALA A 68 -10.71 -1.94 -2.84
N LEU A 69 -9.87 -0.96 -3.17
CA LEU A 69 -9.71 -0.43 -4.52
C LEU A 69 -8.39 -0.85 -5.12
N ASP A 70 -8.40 -1.25 -6.38
CA ASP A 70 -7.19 -1.45 -7.17
C ASP A 70 -7.42 -1.08 -8.64
N LEU A 71 -6.37 -0.64 -9.32
CA LEU A 71 -6.42 -0.27 -10.73
C LEU A 71 -6.50 -1.51 -11.64
N SER A 72 -5.95 -2.65 -11.21
CA SER A 72 -5.83 -3.89 -12.00
C SER A 72 -7.08 -4.76 -11.85
N PRO A 73 -7.82 -5.03 -12.95
CA PRO A 73 -8.92 -5.99 -12.95
C PRO A 73 -8.47 -7.40 -12.53
N LYS A 74 -7.25 -7.81 -12.89
CA LYS A 74 -6.72 -9.14 -12.54
C LYS A 74 -6.35 -9.25 -11.06
N SER A 75 -5.84 -8.17 -10.46
CA SER A 75 -5.65 -8.10 -9.01
C SER A 75 -6.97 -8.27 -8.28
N ILE A 76 -8.01 -7.53 -8.68
CA ILE A 76 -9.35 -7.62 -8.06
C ILE A 76 -10.00 -8.99 -8.26
N GLU A 77 -9.88 -9.59 -9.45
CA GLU A 77 -10.37 -10.96 -9.71
C GLU A 77 -9.71 -11.95 -8.74
N THR A 78 -8.38 -11.89 -8.63
CA THR A 78 -7.59 -12.74 -7.71
C THR A 78 -7.95 -12.47 -6.25
N ALA A 79 -8.11 -11.20 -5.87
CA ALA A 79 -8.50 -10.81 -4.52
C ALA A 79 -9.86 -11.40 -4.12
N LYS A 80 -10.87 -11.30 -4.99
CA LYS A 80 -12.20 -11.88 -4.78
C LYS A 80 -12.13 -13.41 -4.63
N GLN A 81 -11.40 -14.08 -5.52
CA GLN A 81 -11.22 -15.54 -5.46
C GLN A 81 -10.58 -16.00 -4.14
N ARG A 82 -9.53 -15.30 -3.68
CA ARG A 82 -8.83 -15.63 -2.43
C ARG A 82 -9.58 -15.20 -1.16
N SER A 83 -10.59 -14.37 -1.31
CA SER A 83 -11.38 -13.81 -0.21
C SER A 83 -12.80 -14.37 -0.13
N TYR A 84 -13.08 -15.52 -0.73
CA TYR A 84 -14.43 -16.12 -0.79
C TYR A 84 -15.06 -16.36 0.60
N GLN A 85 -14.27 -16.44 1.65
CA GLN A 85 -14.73 -16.62 3.04
C GLN A 85 -15.04 -15.29 3.75
N PHE A 86 -14.74 -14.14 3.13
CA PHE A 86 -14.94 -12.82 3.69
C PHE A 86 -16.13 -12.15 3.00
N ASN A 87 -17.22 -11.95 3.73
CA ASN A 87 -18.46 -11.35 3.22
C ASN A 87 -18.54 -9.83 3.43
N ASN A 88 -17.56 -9.25 4.11
CA ASN A 88 -17.50 -7.84 4.45
C ASN A 88 -16.48 -7.03 3.63
N ILE A 89 -15.93 -7.60 2.55
CA ILE A 89 -14.98 -6.90 1.67
C ILE A 89 -15.63 -6.63 0.31
N ASP A 90 -15.75 -5.37 -0.04
CA ASP A 90 -16.16 -4.91 -1.37
C ASP A 90 -14.94 -4.55 -2.21
N TYR A 91 -14.55 -5.45 -3.11
CA TYR A 91 -13.45 -5.25 -4.04
C TYR A 91 -13.91 -4.56 -5.32
N GLN A 92 -13.32 -3.40 -5.65
CA GLN A 92 -13.68 -2.60 -6.81
C GLN A 92 -12.46 -2.31 -7.70
N VAL A 93 -12.62 -2.44 -9.01
CA VAL A 93 -11.65 -1.93 -9.98
C VAL A 93 -11.83 -0.42 -10.08
N ALA A 94 -10.83 0.36 -9.69
CA ALA A 94 -10.92 1.81 -9.68
C ALA A 94 -9.57 2.50 -9.89
N ASP A 95 -9.58 3.60 -10.64
CA ASP A 95 -8.49 4.57 -10.62
C ASP A 95 -8.71 5.50 -9.43
N ILE A 96 -7.86 5.38 -8.41
CA ILE A 96 -7.90 6.18 -7.17
C ILE A 96 -7.87 7.68 -7.49
N SER A 97 -7.16 8.10 -8.54
CA SER A 97 -7.06 9.51 -8.92
C SER A 97 -8.40 10.12 -9.34
N GLN A 98 -9.29 9.28 -9.89
CA GLN A 98 -10.62 9.65 -10.40
C GLN A 98 -11.75 9.25 -9.45
N TRP A 99 -11.48 8.41 -8.46
CA TRP A 99 -12.49 7.87 -7.56
C TRP A 99 -13.13 8.98 -6.71
N GLN A 100 -14.46 8.89 -6.53
CA GLN A 100 -15.23 9.86 -5.76
C GLN A 100 -15.23 9.44 -4.29
N PHE A 101 -14.43 10.12 -3.49
CA PHE A 101 -14.33 9.84 -2.05
C PHE A 101 -15.55 10.41 -1.32
N PRO A 102 -16.36 9.57 -0.63
CA PRO A 102 -17.45 10.07 0.21
C PRO A 102 -16.88 10.85 1.40
N GLN A 103 -17.55 11.94 1.77
CA GLN A 103 -17.13 12.79 2.88
C GLN A 103 -17.39 12.10 4.22
N GLU A 104 -16.43 12.17 5.14
CA GLU A 104 -16.53 11.69 6.54
C GLU A 104 -17.13 10.28 6.68
N HIS A 105 -16.69 9.39 5.81
CA HIS A 105 -17.25 8.05 5.70
C HIS A 105 -16.40 6.97 6.35
N PHE A 106 -15.08 7.10 6.29
CA PHE A 106 -14.15 6.06 6.72
C PHE A 106 -13.59 6.32 8.12
N ASP A 107 -13.57 5.27 8.94
CA ASP A 107 -12.87 5.29 10.23
C ASP A 107 -11.36 5.12 10.02
N VAL A 108 -10.99 4.35 9.00
CA VAL A 108 -9.59 4.11 8.64
C VAL A 108 -9.44 4.12 7.13
N ILE A 109 -8.35 4.72 6.64
CA ILE A 109 -7.87 4.58 5.26
C ILE A 109 -6.47 4.00 5.32
N THR A 110 -6.23 2.93 4.54
CA THR A 110 -4.92 2.27 4.42
C THR A 110 -4.42 2.34 2.99
N SER A 111 -3.10 2.35 2.82
CA SER A 111 -2.46 2.18 1.52
C SER A 111 -1.06 1.57 1.69
N ILE A 112 -0.75 0.54 0.89
CA ILE A 112 0.55 -0.12 0.90
C ILE A 112 1.12 -0.12 -0.52
N ALA A 113 2.30 0.50 -0.69
CA ALA A 113 3.07 0.54 -1.95
C ALA A 113 2.20 0.98 -3.16
N THR A 114 1.49 2.10 -3.01
CA THR A 114 0.54 2.57 -4.02
C THR A 114 0.62 4.08 -4.25
N VAL A 115 0.79 4.86 -3.17
CA VAL A 115 0.61 6.32 -3.28
C VAL A 115 1.74 7.01 -4.05
N HIS A 116 2.89 6.36 -4.24
CA HIS A 116 3.96 6.88 -5.09
C HIS A 116 3.55 6.99 -6.58
N HIS A 117 2.53 6.27 -7.02
CA HIS A 117 1.95 6.45 -8.36
C HIS A 117 1.00 7.65 -8.47
N LEU A 118 0.69 8.33 -7.37
CA LEU A 118 -0.36 9.34 -7.29
C LEU A 118 0.20 10.71 -6.91
N SER A 119 -0.48 11.76 -7.37
CA SER A 119 -0.17 13.12 -6.91
C SER A 119 -0.63 13.31 -5.46
N LEU A 120 0.29 13.26 -4.49
CA LEU A 120 -0.02 13.41 -3.06
C LEU A 120 -0.72 14.74 -2.76
N ASN A 121 -0.32 15.83 -3.42
CA ASN A 121 -0.94 17.15 -3.25
C ASN A 121 -2.43 17.17 -3.62
N LYS A 122 -2.86 16.28 -4.53
CA LYS A 122 -4.28 16.13 -4.91
C LYS A 122 -4.98 15.06 -4.07
N LEU A 123 -4.27 14.03 -3.65
CA LEU A 123 -4.81 12.90 -2.92
C LEU A 123 -5.05 13.23 -1.45
N LEU A 124 -4.06 13.79 -0.75
CA LEU A 124 -4.13 14.01 0.71
C LEU A 124 -5.35 14.83 1.15
N PRO A 125 -5.74 15.95 0.47
CA PRO A 125 -6.97 16.67 0.80
C PRO A 125 -8.23 15.81 0.68
N LYS A 126 -8.30 14.94 -0.35
CA LYS A 126 -9.43 14.02 -0.53
C LYS A 126 -9.51 13.00 0.61
N LEU A 127 -8.36 12.44 1.04
CA LEU A 127 -8.31 11.48 2.15
C LEU A 127 -8.69 12.13 3.48
N GLN A 128 -8.23 13.38 3.72
CA GLN A 128 -8.64 14.15 4.90
C GLN A 128 -10.17 14.36 4.95
N THR A 129 -10.77 14.70 3.81
CA THR A 129 -12.22 14.91 3.72
C THR A 129 -12.98 13.60 3.88
N ALA A 130 -12.47 12.49 3.35
CA ALA A 130 -13.12 11.19 3.40
C ALA A 130 -13.07 10.52 4.79
N LEU A 131 -12.06 10.84 5.60
CA LEU A 131 -11.97 10.36 6.97
C LEU A 131 -12.99 11.06 7.88
N LYS A 132 -13.62 10.29 8.76
CA LYS A 132 -14.41 10.82 9.88
C LYS A 132 -13.52 11.64 10.81
N PRO A 133 -14.07 12.59 11.60
CA PRO A 133 -13.36 13.14 12.76
C PRO A 133 -12.84 12.01 13.67
N GLY A 134 -11.58 12.07 14.06
CA GLY A 134 -10.91 11.00 14.81
C GLY A 134 -10.48 9.80 13.96
N GLY A 135 -10.82 9.77 12.67
CA GLY A 135 -10.42 8.69 11.75
C GLY A 135 -8.90 8.65 11.48
N MET A 136 -8.40 7.51 11.04
CA MET A 136 -6.97 7.23 10.92
C MET A 136 -6.54 7.00 9.47
N LEU A 137 -5.39 7.58 9.09
CA LEU A 137 -4.68 7.30 7.84
C LEU A 137 -3.42 6.50 8.14
N LEU A 138 -3.27 5.36 7.46
CA LEU A 138 -2.07 4.51 7.51
C LEU A 138 -1.52 4.32 6.10
N ILE A 139 -0.28 4.74 5.88
CA ILE A 139 0.43 4.54 4.62
C ILE A 139 1.74 3.81 4.91
N LEU A 140 2.05 2.82 4.09
CA LEU A 140 3.37 2.22 3.96
C LEU A 140 3.79 2.34 2.51
N ASP A 141 4.91 3.02 2.24
CA ASP A 141 5.33 3.20 0.85
C ASP A 141 6.86 3.14 0.70
N LEU A 142 7.34 3.22 -0.54
CA LEU A 142 8.72 3.06 -0.91
C LEU A 142 9.50 4.37 -0.78
N LEU A 143 10.78 4.25 -0.45
CA LEU A 143 11.75 5.36 -0.43
C LEU A 143 12.77 5.23 -1.55
N GLU A 144 13.14 6.36 -2.11
CA GLU A 144 14.33 6.46 -2.93
C GLU A 144 15.60 6.27 -2.09
N HIS A 145 16.56 5.50 -2.62
CA HIS A 145 17.85 5.28 -1.99
C HIS A 145 18.78 6.45 -2.31
N GLN A 146 19.16 7.26 -1.33
CA GLN A 146 19.97 8.46 -1.58
C GLN A 146 21.22 8.64 -0.70
N ASN A 147 21.34 8.00 0.47
CA ASN A 147 22.29 8.40 1.49
C ASN A 147 23.12 7.24 2.08
N ILE A 148 24.25 7.59 2.73
CA ILE A 148 25.08 6.67 3.52
C ILE A 148 24.26 5.93 4.60
N ARG A 149 23.22 6.58 5.17
CA ARG A 149 22.29 5.91 6.11
C ARG A 149 21.50 4.80 5.42
N ASP A 150 21.17 4.96 4.15
CA ASP A 150 20.51 3.93 3.36
C ASP A 150 21.46 2.75 3.11
N THR A 151 22.74 3.03 2.87
CA THR A 151 23.80 2.01 2.76
C THR A 151 24.00 1.24 4.08
N LEU A 152 23.92 1.90 5.25
CA LEU A 152 23.95 1.22 6.54
C LEU A 152 22.73 0.34 6.77
N ASN A 153 21.54 0.80 6.35
CA ASN A 153 20.33 -0.02 6.35
C ASN A 153 20.48 -1.24 5.42
N ASP A 154 21.17 -1.09 4.28
CA ASP A 154 21.43 -2.18 3.35
C ASP A 154 22.29 -3.29 3.96
N CYS A 155 23.24 -2.94 4.84
CA CYS A 155 24.04 -3.94 5.56
C CYS A 155 23.18 -4.91 6.40
N VAL A 156 22.00 -4.49 6.81
CA VAL A 156 21.02 -5.34 7.54
C VAL A 156 19.93 -5.83 6.61
N ALA A 157 19.40 -4.96 5.74
CA ALA A 157 18.29 -5.27 4.84
C ALA A 157 18.66 -6.37 3.83
N VAL A 158 19.84 -6.30 3.21
CA VAL A 158 20.24 -7.26 2.18
C VAL A 158 20.44 -8.67 2.74
N PRO A 159 21.21 -8.91 3.81
CA PRO A 159 21.34 -10.25 4.40
C PRO A 159 20.01 -10.80 4.92
N SER A 160 19.20 -9.95 5.58
CA SER A 160 17.89 -10.38 6.09
C SER A 160 16.90 -10.69 4.98
N ASN A 161 16.88 -9.91 3.89
CA ASN A 161 16.10 -10.21 2.70
C ASN A 161 16.47 -11.57 2.11
N TRP A 162 17.77 -11.84 1.91
CA TRP A 162 18.24 -13.12 1.42
C TRP A 162 17.82 -14.28 2.33
N TRP A 163 17.94 -14.11 3.65
CA TRP A 163 17.53 -15.11 4.63
C TRP A 163 16.02 -15.37 4.60
N PHE A 164 15.18 -14.32 4.54
CA PHE A 164 13.72 -14.46 4.45
C PHE A 164 13.29 -15.08 3.13
N LEU A 165 13.85 -14.67 2.01
CA LEU A 165 13.58 -15.29 0.71
C LEU A 165 13.90 -16.78 0.72
N LYS A 166 15.07 -17.15 1.26
CA LYS A 166 15.48 -18.55 1.34
C LYS A 166 14.63 -19.39 2.30
N THR A 167 14.16 -18.82 3.40
CA THR A 167 13.41 -19.58 4.43
C THR A 167 11.92 -19.61 4.18
N LYS A 168 11.34 -18.49 3.78
CA LYS A 168 9.88 -18.33 3.59
C LYS A 168 9.42 -18.63 2.17
N ASN A 169 10.24 -18.31 1.16
CA ASN A 169 9.90 -18.50 -0.25
C ASN A 169 10.63 -19.70 -0.90
N ARG A 170 11.23 -20.57 -0.12
CA ARG A 170 12.05 -21.72 -0.60
C ARG A 170 11.32 -22.67 -1.56
N HIS A 171 10.00 -22.70 -1.52
CA HIS A 171 9.16 -23.57 -2.37
C HIS A 171 8.70 -22.89 -3.67
N ILE A 172 9.04 -21.62 -3.84
CA ILE A 172 8.54 -20.81 -4.93
C ILE A 172 9.57 -20.86 -6.06
N LYS A 173 9.11 -21.27 -7.23
CA LYS A 173 9.94 -21.28 -8.43
C LYS A 173 10.03 -19.85 -8.99
N PHE A 174 11.25 -19.44 -9.31
CA PHE A 174 11.49 -18.18 -10.01
C PHE A 174 10.68 -18.13 -11.32
N ASN A 175 9.93 -17.04 -11.50
CA ASN A 175 9.18 -16.78 -12.72
C ASN A 175 9.82 -15.62 -13.48
N PRO A 176 10.44 -15.87 -14.66
CA PRO A 176 11.14 -14.83 -15.41
C PRO A 176 10.18 -13.76 -15.96
N VAL A 177 8.93 -14.10 -16.26
CA VAL A 177 7.94 -13.16 -16.80
C VAL A 177 7.53 -12.16 -15.70
N ALA A 178 7.21 -12.65 -14.50
CA ALA A 178 6.89 -11.79 -13.37
C ALA A 178 8.09 -10.92 -12.95
N ALA A 179 9.30 -11.47 -12.99
CA ALA A 179 10.53 -10.72 -12.67
C ALA A 179 10.81 -9.61 -13.69
N GLU A 180 10.55 -9.85 -14.98
CA GLU A 180 10.70 -8.83 -16.01
C GLU A 180 9.63 -7.74 -15.88
N ALA A 181 8.36 -8.11 -15.69
CA ALA A 181 7.27 -7.15 -15.45
C ALA A 181 7.58 -6.24 -14.24
N MET A 182 8.06 -6.83 -13.14
CA MET A 182 8.47 -6.06 -11.95
C MET A 182 9.66 -5.15 -12.26
N ARG A 183 10.66 -5.60 -13.03
CA ARG A 183 11.83 -4.79 -13.38
C ARG A 183 11.44 -3.60 -14.26
N GLU A 184 10.55 -3.82 -15.25
CA GLU A 184 10.05 -2.74 -16.09
C GLU A 184 9.20 -1.73 -15.30
N HIS A 185 8.38 -2.23 -14.38
CA HIS A 185 7.60 -1.40 -13.47
C HIS A 185 8.51 -0.48 -12.62
N LEU A 186 9.50 -1.05 -11.93
CA LEU A 186 10.44 -0.31 -11.08
C LEU A 186 11.29 0.73 -11.83
N ARG A 187 11.45 0.62 -13.16
CA ARG A 187 12.18 1.61 -13.96
C ARG A 187 11.42 2.91 -14.18
N THR A 188 10.11 2.87 -14.09
CA THR A 188 9.24 4.02 -14.37
C THR A 188 8.71 4.68 -13.11
N ASP A 189 8.98 4.08 -11.95
CA ASP A 189 8.51 4.60 -10.68
C ASP A 189 9.44 5.71 -10.16
N GLU A 190 8.82 6.73 -9.62
CA GLU A 190 9.50 7.80 -8.89
C GLU A 190 9.16 7.67 -7.40
N TYR A 191 10.19 7.60 -6.57
CA TYR A 191 10.01 7.48 -5.13
C TYR A 191 10.45 8.75 -4.42
N LEU A 192 9.83 9.03 -3.30
CA LEU A 192 10.23 10.15 -2.45
C LEU A 192 11.46 9.79 -1.63
N THR A 193 12.31 10.79 -1.41
CA THR A 193 13.27 10.72 -0.31
C THR A 193 12.54 10.79 1.03
N TYR A 194 13.19 10.37 2.11
CA TYR A 194 12.59 10.47 3.44
C TYR A 194 12.24 11.93 3.81
N SER A 195 13.13 12.86 3.49
CA SER A 195 12.90 14.29 3.78
C SER A 195 11.72 14.88 3.02
N GLN A 196 11.57 14.51 1.74
CA GLN A 196 10.41 14.91 0.94
C GLN A 196 9.11 14.32 1.48
N ALA A 197 9.13 13.02 1.84
CA ALA A 197 7.96 12.38 2.44
C ALA A 197 7.58 13.09 3.76
N GLU A 198 8.54 13.34 4.65
CA GLU A 198 8.31 14.03 5.91
C GLU A 198 7.72 15.44 5.68
N GLU A 199 8.32 16.22 4.78
CA GLU A 199 7.84 17.57 4.44
C GLU A 199 6.42 17.57 3.89
N ILE A 200 6.14 16.72 2.89
CA ILE A 200 4.82 16.65 2.26
C ILE A 200 3.74 16.22 3.29
N TYR A 201 3.98 15.12 4.00
CA TYR A 201 2.96 14.61 4.91
C TYR A 201 2.74 15.51 6.12
N THR A 202 3.78 16.08 6.72
CA THR A 202 3.61 17.01 7.86
C THR A 202 3.05 18.35 7.42
N GLY A 203 3.29 18.78 6.18
CA GLY A 203 2.69 19.97 5.60
C GLY A 203 1.17 19.88 5.45
N TRP A 204 0.67 18.75 4.97
CA TRP A 204 -0.77 18.50 4.79
C TRP A 204 -1.45 17.97 6.06
N LEU A 205 -0.80 17.09 6.78
CA LEU A 205 -1.34 16.33 7.91
C LEU A 205 -0.61 16.73 9.18
N LYS A 206 -1.09 17.78 9.84
CA LYS A 206 -0.50 18.21 11.11
C LYS A 206 -0.48 17.04 12.10
N THR A 207 0.61 16.85 12.80
CA THR A 207 0.85 15.73 13.73
C THR A 207 1.05 14.35 13.09
N ALA A 208 1.16 14.25 11.78
CA ALA A 208 1.51 12.99 11.12
C ALA A 208 2.85 12.47 11.64
N LYS A 209 2.90 11.18 11.94
CA LYS A 209 4.13 10.48 12.33
C LYS A 209 4.69 9.77 11.11
N VAL A 210 5.74 10.33 10.52
CA VAL A 210 6.48 9.70 9.43
C VAL A 210 7.65 8.92 10.02
N ARG A 211 7.79 7.64 9.67
CA ARG A 211 8.87 6.78 10.17
C ARG A 211 9.54 6.05 9.02
N ARG A 212 10.87 6.07 9.02
CA ARG A 212 11.69 5.24 8.13
C ARG A 212 11.75 3.81 8.66
N HIS A 213 11.74 2.85 7.76
CA HIS A 213 11.85 1.42 8.03
C HIS A 213 12.99 0.77 7.21
N LEU A 214 13.28 -0.51 7.49
CA LEU A 214 14.13 -1.34 6.64
C LEU A 214 13.43 -1.60 5.27
N TYR A 215 14.15 -2.19 4.34
CA TYR A 215 13.67 -2.55 3.00
C TYR A 215 13.12 -1.35 2.21
N TRP A 216 13.79 -0.18 2.37
CA TRP A 216 13.46 1.05 1.62
C TRP A 216 11.99 1.44 1.75
N ARG A 217 11.48 1.38 2.97
CA ARG A 217 10.08 1.73 3.28
C ARG A 217 10.00 2.91 4.26
N TYR A 218 8.91 3.63 4.15
CA TYR A 218 8.45 4.53 5.20
C TYR A 218 7.00 4.27 5.52
N SER A 219 6.58 4.66 6.72
CA SER A 219 5.17 4.66 7.10
C SER A 219 4.73 6.04 7.53
N VAL A 220 3.46 6.33 7.28
CA VAL A 220 2.75 7.49 7.79
C VAL A 220 1.59 7.01 8.63
N VAL A 221 1.52 7.51 9.86
CA VAL A 221 0.41 7.30 10.78
C VAL A 221 -0.12 8.65 11.15
N TRP A 222 -1.38 8.91 10.83
CA TRP A 222 -2.04 10.17 11.15
C TRP A 222 -3.47 9.93 11.61
N GLN A 223 -3.88 10.71 12.59
CA GLN A 223 -5.26 10.73 13.08
C GLN A 223 -5.86 12.10 12.81
N LYS A 224 -7.01 12.12 12.12
CA LYS A 224 -7.77 13.35 11.89
C LYS A 224 -8.23 13.90 13.25
N PRO A 225 -8.02 15.18 13.53
CA PRO A 225 -8.53 15.77 14.77
C PRO A 225 -10.03 15.53 14.95
N THR A 226 -10.44 15.24 16.15
CA THR A 226 -11.84 15.34 16.56
C THR A 226 -12.15 16.82 16.69
N ALA A 227 -13.14 17.32 15.97
CA ALA A 227 -13.57 18.72 16.00
C ALA A 227 -13.87 19.18 17.42
#